data_35ab773a54ba7513fa57d2695aa67993
#
_entry.id   35ab773a54ba7513fa57d2695aa67993
#
_cell.length_a   1.000
_cell.length_b   1.000
_cell.length_c   1.000
_cell.angle_alpha   90.00
_cell.angle_beta   90.00
_cell.angle_gamma   90.00
#
_symmetry.space_group_name_H-M   'P 1'
#
loop_
_entity.id
_entity.type
_entity.pdbx_description
1 polymer ?
#
loop_
_entity_poly.entity_id
_entity_poly.type
_entity_poly.pdbx_seq_one_letter_code
_entity_poly.pdbx_strand_id
1 'polypeptide(L)'
;QDELVYELIRLAEAASAAGQHTSEADRLLMDGLFITLTNVNFDNQAIAEFTERVRAEREKFGGKPCAVVELWKGDTDTVSLRSTLLFGMKGMAAYAHHAMNLGYVDDEVSAWFYKGLCAVNRPHSVEEWLALIVEFGQVNFRCMELLDEANTGTFGTPQPAKVPTDIKKGPFIVVSGHDLADLAQLLEQTEGRGINIYTHSEMLPAHGYPGLKKHPHLAGNFGTAWQSQQT
;
A
#
# COMPACT_ATOMS: atom_id res chain seq x y z
N GLN A 1 2.97 -7.23 -14.59
CA GLN A 1 2.79 -6.02 -13.76
C GLN A 1 2.66 -4.75 -14.62
N ASP A 2 3.48 -4.56 -15.66
CA ASP A 2 3.38 -3.38 -16.54
C ASP A 2 1.99 -3.28 -17.20
N GLU A 3 1.41 -4.41 -17.63
CA GLU A 3 0.06 -4.41 -18.20
C GLU A 3 -0.98 -3.92 -17.19
N LEU A 4 -0.88 -4.33 -15.93
CA LEU A 4 -1.75 -3.83 -14.87
C LEU A 4 -1.59 -2.32 -14.69
N VAL A 5 -0.37 -1.81 -14.62
CA VAL A 5 -0.13 -0.35 -14.52
C VAL A 5 -0.77 0.40 -15.69
N TYR A 6 -0.65 -0.12 -16.91
CA TYR A 6 -1.30 0.49 -18.08
C TYR A 6 -2.83 0.49 -17.97
N GLU A 7 -3.43 -0.58 -17.45
CA GLU A 7 -4.90 -0.60 -17.25
C GLU A 7 -5.34 0.34 -16.11
N LEU A 8 -4.54 0.50 -15.05
CA LEU A 8 -4.82 1.50 -14.00
C LEU A 8 -4.79 2.94 -14.56
N ILE A 9 -3.82 3.25 -15.42
CA ILE A 9 -3.77 4.54 -16.11
C ILE A 9 -5.03 4.72 -16.98
N ARG A 10 -5.44 3.71 -17.74
CA ARG A 10 -6.64 3.77 -18.58
C ARG A 10 -7.92 3.94 -17.75
N LEU A 11 -8.00 3.28 -16.59
CA LEU A 11 -9.12 3.46 -15.67
C LEU A 11 -9.18 4.90 -15.14
N ALA A 12 -8.05 5.43 -14.68
CA ALA A 12 -7.97 6.80 -14.18
C ALA A 12 -8.36 7.83 -15.25
N GLU A 13 -7.90 7.66 -16.49
CA GLU A 13 -8.26 8.53 -17.61
C GLU A 13 -9.75 8.43 -17.96
N ALA A 14 -10.33 7.23 -17.97
CA ALA A 14 -11.74 7.03 -18.28
C ALA A 14 -12.65 7.66 -17.21
N ALA A 15 -12.36 7.44 -15.94
CA ALA A 15 -13.10 8.01 -14.82
C ALA A 15 -12.98 9.54 -14.80
N SER A 16 -11.78 10.08 -15.01
CA SER A 16 -11.56 11.53 -15.09
C SER A 16 -12.31 12.17 -16.26
N ALA A 17 -12.33 11.51 -17.42
CA ALA A 17 -13.07 12.00 -18.59
C ALA A 17 -14.60 11.96 -18.37
N ALA A 18 -15.10 10.98 -17.60
CA ALA A 18 -16.51 10.90 -17.22
C ALA A 18 -16.89 11.89 -16.08
N GLY A 19 -15.90 12.48 -15.41
CA GLY A 19 -16.11 13.33 -14.24
C GLY A 19 -16.72 12.57 -13.06
N GLN A 20 -16.45 11.27 -12.95
CA GLN A 20 -17.02 10.38 -11.94
C GLN A 20 -15.94 9.51 -11.32
N HIS A 21 -16.02 9.35 -10.00
CA HIS A 21 -15.25 8.38 -9.25
C HIS A 21 -16.21 7.40 -8.58
N THR A 22 -15.86 6.13 -8.54
CA THR A 22 -16.62 5.10 -7.81
C THR A 22 -15.73 4.53 -6.72
N SER A 23 -16.32 4.11 -5.61
CA SER A 23 -15.57 3.45 -4.53
C SER A 23 -14.81 2.20 -5.01
N GLU A 24 -15.35 1.50 -6.01
CA GLU A 24 -14.67 0.34 -6.61
C GLU A 24 -13.46 0.80 -7.45
N ALA A 25 -13.59 1.86 -8.25
CA ALA A 25 -12.47 2.40 -9.01
C ALA A 25 -11.36 2.94 -8.08
N ASP A 26 -11.71 3.66 -7.01
CA ASP A 26 -10.76 4.14 -6.00
C ASP A 26 -9.98 2.96 -5.41
N ARG A 27 -10.70 1.91 -4.99
CA ARG A 27 -10.10 0.69 -4.45
C ARG A 27 -9.19 -0.01 -5.45
N LEU A 28 -9.64 -0.16 -6.70
CA LEU A 28 -8.86 -0.83 -7.74
C LEU A 28 -7.57 -0.06 -8.09
N LEU A 29 -7.59 1.28 -8.08
CA LEU A 29 -6.38 2.07 -8.29
C LEU A 29 -5.37 1.86 -7.15
N MET A 30 -5.82 1.93 -5.90
CA MET A 30 -4.96 1.72 -4.73
C MET A 30 -4.42 0.28 -4.67
N ASP A 31 -5.31 -0.72 -4.71
CA ASP A 31 -4.92 -2.13 -4.63
C ASP A 31 -4.00 -2.52 -5.80
N GLY A 32 -4.30 -2.04 -7.02
CA GLY A 32 -3.51 -2.34 -8.22
C GLY A 32 -2.11 -1.73 -8.17
N LEU A 33 -1.96 -0.50 -7.72
CA LEU A 33 -0.66 0.12 -7.51
C LEU A 33 0.13 -0.63 -6.42
N PHE A 34 -0.52 -1.00 -5.32
CA PHE A 34 0.09 -1.77 -4.23
C PHE A 34 0.56 -3.15 -4.71
N ILE A 35 -0.26 -3.91 -5.43
CA ILE A 35 0.09 -5.22 -6.01
C ILE A 35 1.34 -5.15 -6.88
N THR A 36 1.59 -4.01 -7.54
CA THR A 36 2.75 -3.80 -8.42
C THR A 36 4.00 -3.29 -7.71
N LEU A 37 3.98 -3.14 -6.38
CA LEU A 37 5.19 -2.92 -5.60
C LEU A 37 6.12 -4.14 -5.67
N THR A 38 7.41 -3.89 -5.52
CA THR A 38 8.42 -4.94 -5.46
C THR A 38 8.11 -5.91 -4.30
N ASN A 39 8.12 -7.20 -4.59
CA ASN A 39 7.95 -8.26 -3.60
C ASN A 39 6.58 -8.34 -2.90
N VAL A 40 5.53 -7.73 -3.44
CA VAL A 40 4.18 -7.83 -2.88
C VAL A 40 3.39 -8.98 -3.47
N ASN A 41 3.43 -9.17 -4.79
CA ASN A 41 2.68 -10.24 -5.45
C ASN A 41 3.52 -10.95 -6.50
N PHE A 42 3.63 -12.28 -6.36
CA PHE A 42 4.35 -13.17 -7.28
C PHE A 42 3.41 -14.11 -8.06
N ASP A 43 2.09 -14.03 -7.83
CA ASP A 43 1.10 -14.85 -8.52
C ASP A 43 0.67 -14.17 -9.83
N ASN A 44 1.19 -14.68 -10.94
CA ASN A 44 0.87 -14.15 -12.27
C ASN A 44 -0.62 -14.30 -12.62
N GLN A 45 -1.28 -15.34 -12.13
CA GLN A 45 -2.70 -15.56 -12.40
C GLN A 45 -3.54 -14.54 -11.61
N ALA A 46 -3.25 -14.33 -10.33
CA ALA A 46 -3.92 -13.31 -9.52
C ALA A 46 -3.76 -11.90 -10.11
N ILE A 47 -2.56 -11.57 -10.61
CA ILE A 47 -2.30 -10.29 -11.28
C ILE A 47 -3.14 -10.16 -12.57
N ALA A 48 -3.23 -11.23 -13.37
CA ALA A 48 -4.04 -11.23 -14.59
C ALA A 48 -5.53 -11.07 -14.28
N GLU A 49 -6.06 -11.82 -13.31
CA GLU A 49 -7.46 -11.71 -12.86
C GLU A 49 -7.78 -10.31 -12.33
N PHE A 50 -6.85 -9.72 -11.57
CA PHE A 50 -7.00 -8.35 -11.10
C PHE A 50 -7.00 -7.35 -12.27
N THR A 51 -6.15 -7.54 -13.28
CA THR A 51 -6.12 -6.72 -14.49
C THR A 51 -7.46 -6.75 -15.22
N GLU A 52 -8.10 -7.93 -15.33
CA GLU A 52 -9.44 -8.05 -15.93
C GLU A 52 -10.51 -7.31 -15.12
N ARG A 53 -10.43 -7.33 -13.78
CA ARG A 53 -11.33 -6.54 -12.93
C ARG A 53 -11.19 -5.04 -13.20
N VAL A 54 -9.97 -4.54 -13.33
CA VAL A 54 -9.68 -3.13 -13.68
C VAL A 54 -10.28 -2.79 -15.06
N ARG A 55 -10.16 -3.67 -16.06
CA ARG A 55 -10.78 -3.49 -17.37
C ARG A 55 -12.30 -3.42 -17.30
N ALA A 56 -12.91 -4.34 -16.56
CA ALA A 56 -14.36 -4.38 -16.39
C ALA A 56 -14.89 -3.09 -15.72
N GLU A 57 -14.18 -2.58 -14.71
CA GLU A 57 -14.56 -1.30 -14.08
C GLU A 57 -14.41 -0.12 -15.03
N ARG A 58 -13.29 -0.04 -15.75
CA ARG A 58 -13.06 0.99 -16.77
C ARG A 58 -14.17 1.04 -17.83
N GLU A 59 -14.66 -0.12 -18.27
CA GLU A 59 -15.72 -0.21 -19.29
C GLU A 59 -17.03 0.43 -18.84
N LYS A 60 -17.30 0.50 -17.54
CA LYS A 60 -18.48 1.16 -17.00
C LYS A 60 -18.48 2.69 -17.23
N PHE A 61 -17.29 3.29 -17.33
CA PHE A 61 -17.16 4.74 -17.66
C PHE A 61 -17.34 5.03 -19.16
N GLY A 62 -17.39 3.99 -20.01
CA GLY A 62 -17.58 4.13 -21.44
C GLY A 62 -16.32 4.61 -22.18
N GLY A 63 -16.49 4.87 -23.49
CA GLY A 63 -15.41 5.36 -24.34
C GLY A 63 -14.42 4.25 -24.80
N LYS A 64 -13.50 4.66 -25.66
CA LYS A 64 -12.40 3.79 -26.09
C LYS A 64 -11.22 3.94 -25.13
N PRO A 65 -10.48 2.86 -24.83
CA PRO A 65 -9.26 2.96 -24.05
C PRO A 65 -8.30 3.96 -24.66
N CYS A 66 -7.74 4.85 -23.85
CA CYS A 66 -6.70 5.77 -24.29
C CYS A 66 -5.39 5.01 -24.62
N ALA A 67 -4.57 5.58 -25.48
CA ALA A 67 -3.19 5.14 -25.62
C ALA A 67 -2.42 5.51 -24.34
N VAL A 68 -1.58 4.60 -23.88
CA VAL A 68 -0.67 4.87 -22.76
C VAL A 68 0.74 5.03 -23.32
N VAL A 69 1.45 6.06 -22.84
CA VAL A 69 2.85 6.30 -23.24
C VAL A 69 3.74 5.14 -22.78
N GLU A 70 4.84 4.91 -23.47
CA GLU A 70 5.85 3.97 -23.01
C GLU A 70 6.56 4.56 -21.77
N LEU A 71 6.18 4.08 -20.58
CA LEU A 71 6.57 4.68 -19.30
C LEU A 71 8.08 4.77 -19.10
N TRP A 72 8.82 3.80 -19.67
CA TRP A 72 10.25 3.63 -19.47
C TRP A 72 11.10 4.18 -20.62
N LYS A 73 10.46 4.83 -21.62
CA LYS A 73 11.16 5.44 -22.76
C LYS A 73 11.07 6.97 -22.72
N GLY A 74 12.14 7.62 -23.12
CA GLY A 74 12.28 9.07 -23.18
C GLY A 74 13.69 9.52 -22.86
N ASP A 75 13.87 10.83 -22.69
CA ASP A 75 15.10 11.36 -22.13
C ASP A 75 15.24 10.96 -20.64
N THR A 76 16.47 10.98 -20.15
CA THR A 76 16.79 10.48 -18.80
C THR A 76 16.04 11.22 -17.71
N ASP A 77 15.90 12.53 -17.81
CA ASP A 77 15.26 13.34 -16.75
C ASP A 77 13.76 13.08 -16.72
N THR A 78 13.09 13.06 -17.86
CA THR A 78 11.66 12.71 -17.96
C THR A 78 11.39 11.31 -17.42
N VAL A 79 12.17 10.31 -17.79
CA VAL A 79 11.97 8.93 -17.29
C VAL A 79 12.21 8.85 -15.79
N SER A 80 13.25 9.53 -15.28
CA SER A 80 13.55 9.54 -13.84
C SER A 80 12.44 10.20 -13.02
N LEU A 81 11.95 11.36 -13.44
CA LEU A 81 10.91 12.10 -12.72
C LEU A 81 9.55 11.37 -12.78
N ARG A 82 9.18 10.83 -13.97
CA ARG A 82 7.99 9.99 -14.13
C ARG A 82 8.06 8.75 -13.23
N SER A 83 9.21 8.08 -13.20
CA SER A 83 9.43 6.91 -12.37
C SER A 83 9.34 7.25 -10.88
N THR A 84 9.91 8.38 -10.47
CA THR A 84 9.84 8.86 -9.08
C THR A 84 8.39 9.06 -8.66
N LEU A 85 7.58 9.71 -9.49
CA LEU A 85 6.15 9.91 -9.21
C LEU A 85 5.40 8.58 -9.16
N LEU A 86 5.60 7.70 -10.15
CA LEU A 86 4.91 6.41 -10.22
C LEU A 86 5.27 5.50 -9.05
N PHE A 87 6.54 5.38 -8.70
CA PHE A 87 6.97 4.58 -7.55
C PHE A 87 6.53 5.19 -6.23
N GLY A 88 6.52 6.51 -6.11
CA GLY A 88 5.95 7.21 -4.98
C GLY A 88 4.47 6.87 -4.79
N MET A 89 3.67 6.94 -5.87
CA MET A 89 2.25 6.54 -5.83
C MET A 89 2.04 5.09 -5.42
N LYS A 90 2.89 4.17 -5.87
CA LYS A 90 2.82 2.77 -5.41
C LYS A 90 3.07 2.66 -3.91
N GLY A 91 4.02 3.42 -3.36
CA GLY A 91 4.27 3.47 -1.91
C GLY A 91 3.09 4.09 -1.14
N MET A 92 2.54 5.21 -1.62
CA MET A 92 1.35 5.82 -1.03
C MET A 92 0.14 4.87 -1.06
N ALA A 93 -0.01 4.09 -2.14
CA ALA A 93 -1.07 3.11 -2.29
C ALA A 93 -1.02 2.01 -1.23
N ALA A 94 0.17 1.59 -0.80
CA ALA A 94 0.31 0.63 0.30
C ALA A 94 -0.26 1.21 1.61
N TYR A 95 0.04 2.46 1.92
CA TYR A 95 -0.48 3.14 3.12
C TYR A 95 -2.00 3.34 3.05
N ALA A 96 -2.50 3.80 1.89
CA ALA A 96 -3.94 3.96 1.67
C ALA A 96 -4.69 2.63 1.76
N HIS A 97 -4.13 1.54 1.21
CA HIS A 97 -4.69 0.18 1.31
C HIS A 97 -4.82 -0.28 2.77
N HIS A 98 -3.77 -0.12 3.58
CA HIS A 98 -3.82 -0.50 4.98
C HIS A 98 -4.81 0.34 5.78
N ALA A 99 -4.88 1.65 5.54
CA ALA A 99 -5.88 2.52 6.16
C ALA A 99 -7.31 2.12 5.77
N MET A 100 -7.55 1.87 4.49
CA MET A 100 -8.86 1.47 3.96
C MET A 100 -9.33 0.12 4.53
N ASN A 101 -8.43 -0.84 4.75
CA ASN A 101 -8.75 -2.12 5.38
C ASN A 101 -9.20 -1.95 6.85
N LEU A 102 -8.82 -0.86 7.49
CA LEU A 102 -9.29 -0.46 8.83
C LEU A 102 -10.53 0.45 8.78
N GLY A 103 -11.08 0.73 7.59
CA GLY A 103 -12.27 1.56 7.39
C GLY A 103 -12.00 3.06 7.27
N TYR A 104 -10.74 3.46 7.09
CA TYR A 104 -10.35 4.86 6.95
C TYR A 104 -10.03 5.17 5.48
N VAL A 105 -10.71 6.17 4.94
CA VAL A 105 -10.52 6.68 3.58
C VAL A 105 -10.44 8.19 3.59
N ASP A 106 -9.76 8.76 2.59
CA ASP A 106 -9.60 10.20 2.42
C ASP A 106 -9.82 10.57 0.96
N ASP A 107 -10.72 11.51 0.70
CA ASP A 107 -11.12 11.89 -0.66
C ASP A 107 -9.98 12.60 -1.40
N GLU A 108 -9.14 13.38 -0.73
CA GLU A 108 -7.99 14.04 -1.33
C GLU A 108 -6.95 13.02 -1.79
N VAL A 109 -6.66 12.04 -0.93
CA VAL A 109 -5.74 10.92 -1.27
C VAL A 109 -6.29 10.13 -2.44
N SER A 110 -7.57 9.77 -2.43
CA SER A 110 -8.22 9.03 -3.51
C SER A 110 -8.19 9.80 -4.82
N ALA A 111 -8.58 11.07 -4.81
CA ALA A 111 -8.58 11.93 -6.01
C ALA A 111 -7.18 12.10 -6.60
N TRP A 112 -6.15 12.11 -5.76
CA TRP A 112 -4.79 12.31 -6.23
C TRP A 112 -4.26 11.12 -7.03
N PHE A 113 -4.69 9.88 -6.76
CA PHE A 113 -4.33 8.73 -7.59
C PHE A 113 -4.78 8.90 -9.04
N TYR A 114 -6.00 9.41 -9.28
CA TYR A 114 -6.45 9.73 -10.65
C TYR A 114 -5.59 10.80 -11.29
N LYS A 115 -5.34 11.89 -10.58
CA LYS A 115 -4.50 12.99 -11.07
C LYS A 115 -3.10 12.50 -11.42
N GLY A 116 -2.46 11.76 -10.53
CA GLY A 116 -1.10 11.27 -10.71
C GLY A 116 -0.99 10.26 -11.85
N LEU A 117 -1.92 9.30 -11.96
CA LEU A 117 -1.95 8.33 -13.05
C LEU A 117 -2.21 8.99 -14.41
N CYS A 118 -3.09 9.99 -14.47
CA CYS A 118 -3.27 10.78 -15.68
C CYS A 118 -2.02 11.60 -16.03
N ALA A 119 -1.32 12.15 -15.03
CA ALA A 119 -0.10 12.92 -15.25
C ALA A 119 1.03 12.07 -15.84
N VAL A 120 1.23 10.83 -15.35
CA VAL A 120 2.29 9.96 -15.90
C VAL A 120 2.05 9.58 -17.36
N ASN A 121 0.83 9.72 -17.87
CA ASN A 121 0.44 9.46 -19.26
C ASN A 121 0.61 10.69 -20.17
N ARG A 122 1.13 11.80 -19.68
CA ARG A 122 1.23 13.07 -20.42
C ARG A 122 2.67 13.56 -20.48
N PRO A 123 3.02 14.34 -21.53
CA PRO A 123 4.28 15.05 -21.55
C PRO A 123 4.25 16.23 -20.57
N HIS A 124 5.35 16.44 -19.87
CA HIS A 124 5.55 17.57 -18.95
C HIS A 124 6.97 18.09 -19.09
N SER A 125 7.19 19.38 -18.82
CA SER A 125 8.53 19.93 -18.63
C SER A 125 9.13 19.42 -17.30
N VAL A 126 10.42 19.62 -17.12
CA VAL A 126 11.10 19.26 -15.86
C VAL A 126 10.48 20.02 -14.67
N GLU A 127 10.17 21.29 -14.86
CA GLU A 127 9.54 22.13 -13.83
C GLU A 127 8.14 21.64 -13.45
N GLU A 128 7.34 21.22 -14.45
CA GLU A 128 6.01 20.66 -14.20
C GLU A 128 6.10 19.30 -13.48
N TRP A 129 7.05 18.44 -13.86
CA TRP A 129 7.30 17.19 -13.11
C TRP A 129 7.69 17.43 -11.66
N LEU A 130 8.59 18.38 -11.41
CA LEU A 130 8.99 18.74 -10.05
C LEU A 130 7.82 19.29 -9.23
N ALA A 131 6.96 20.13 -9.83
CA ALA A 131 5.76 20.63 -9.18
C ALA A 131 4.80 19.48 -8.80
N LEU A 132 4.57 18.53 -9.72
CA LEU A 132 3.75 17.34 -9.45
C LEU A 132 4.32 16.48 -8.31
N ILE A 133 5.64 16.28 -8.27
CA ILE A 133 6.31 15.51 -7.22
C ILE A 133 6.20 16.21 -5.86
N VAL A 134 6.33 17.54 -5.81
CA VAL A 134 6.16 18.31 -4.57
C VAL A 134 4.71 18.22 -4.07
N GLU A 135 3.74 18.38 -4.96
CA GLU A 135 2.33 18.21 -4.61
C GLU A 135 2.02 16.79 -4.15
N PHE A 136 2.56 15.77 -4.85
CA PHE A 136 2.48 14.38 -4.41
C PHE A 136 3.00 14.22 -2.98
N GLY A 137 4.14 14.83 -2.66
CA GLY A 137 4.72 14.77 -1.31
C GLY A 137 3.78 15.29 -0.23
N GLN A 138 3.01 16.34 -0.50
CA GLN A 138 2.01 16.88 0.43
C GLN A 138 0.85 15.90 0.65
N VAL A 139 0.32 15.34 -0.43
CA VAL A 139 -0.79 14.36 -0.33
C VAL A 139 -0.31 13.04 0.29
N ASN A 140 0.92 12.60 -0.02
CA ASN A 140 1.50 11.43 0.63
C ASN A 140 1.67 11.65 2.15
N PHE A 141 2.04 12.85 2.58
CA PHE A 141 2.06 13.20 4.00
C PHE A 141 0.66 13.03 4.63
N ARG A 142 -0.40 13.55 3.96
CA ARG A 142 -1.79 13.33 4.42
C ARG A 142 -2.15 11.85 4.47
N CYS A 143 -1.72 11.05 3.50
CA CYS A 143 -1.94 9.61 3.50
C CYS A 143 -1.23 8.90 4.68
N MET A 144 -0.03 9.36 5.06
CA MET A 144 0.66 8.85 6.25
C MET A 144 -0.09 9.21 7.55
N GLU A 145 -0.62 10.43 7.67
CA GLU A 145 -1.49 10.83 8.77
C GLU A 145 -2.75 9.94 8.84
N LEU A 146 -3.39 9.68 7.68
CA LEU A 146 -4.55 8.79 7.59
C LEU A 146 -4.25 7.40 8.12
N LEU A 147 -3.11 6.83 7.79
CA LEU A 147 -2.70 5.51 8.30
C LEU A 147 -2.42 5.55 9.80
N ASP A 148 -1.80 6.62 10.32
CA ASP A 148 -1.62 6.79 11.76
C ASP A 148 -2.97 6.91 12.49
N GLU A 149 -3.90 7.71 11.97
CA GLU A 149 -5.27 7.80 12.47
C GLU A 149 -5.97 6.42 12.48
N ALA A 150 -5.82 5.64 11.41
CA ALA A 150 -6.41 4.31 11.28
C ALA A 150 -5.83 3.33 12.32
N ASN A 151 -4.52 3.30 12.45
CA ASN A 151 -3.83 2.41 13.39
C ASN A 151 -4.09 2.81 14.84
N THR A 152 -4.00 4.09 15.17
CA THR A 152 -4.22 4.58 16.55
C THR A 152 -5.69 4.50 16.96
N GLY A 153 -6.60 4.76 16.03
CA GLY A 153 -8.04 4.63 16.25
C GLY A 153 -8.47 3.17 16.46
N THR A 154 -7.82 2.24 15.77
CA THR A 154 -8.18 0.80 15.85
C THR A 154 -7.48 0.09 17.01
N PHE A 155 -6.18 0.33 17.19
CA PHE A 155 -5.35 -0.42 18.13
C PHE A 155 -4.96 0.38 19.39
N GLY A 156 -5.34 1.65 19.45
CA GLY A 156 -5.03 2.59 20.53
C GLY A 156 -3.68 3.29 20.31
N THR A 157 -3.48 4.41 20.99
CA THR A 157 -2.25 5.20 20.89
C THR A 157 -1.05 4.40 21.43
N PRO A 158 0.04 4.26 20.68
CA PRO A 158 1.21 3.53 21.10
C PRO A 158 1.79 4.07 22.42
N GLN A 159 2.20 3.15 23.27
CA GLN A 159 2.83 3.44 24.55
C GLN A 159 4.21 2.78 24.61
N PRO A 160 5.19 3.39 25.30
CA PRO A 160 6.48 2.74 25.52
C PRO A 160 6.31 1.34 26.10
N ALA A 161 6.96 0.36 25.50
CA ALA A 161 6.86 -1.04 25.87
C ALA A 161 8.25 -1.69 25.96
N LYS A 162 8.42 -2.57 26.95
CA LYS A 162 9.55 -3.49 26.95
C LYS A 162 9.17 -4.72 26.15
N VAL A 163 9.94 -5.01 25.12
CA VAL A 163 9.71 -6.14 24.23
C VAL A 163 10.75 -7.21 24.49
N PRO A 164 10.34 -8.41 24.95
CA PRO A 164 11.28 -9.52 25.14
C PRO A 164 11.92 -9.93 23.81
N THR A 165 13.19 -10.32 23.88
CA THR A 165 13.94 -10.93 22.77
C THR A 165 14.26 -12.41 23.03
N ASP A 166 13.86 -12.92 24.19
CA ASP A 166 14.03 -14.31 24.57
C ASP A 166 12.98 -15.20 23.92
N ILE A 167 13.38 -16.42 23.53
CA ILE A 167 12.50 -17.41 22.93
C ILE A 167 11.90 -18.30 24.03
N LYS A 168 10.57 -18.31 24.13
CA LYS A 168 9.82 -19.21 25.01
C LYS A 168 9.77 -20.62 24.42
N LYS A 169 9.74 -21.63 25.29
CA LYS A 169 9.53 -23.02 24.88
C LYS A 169 8.11 -23.21 24.29
N GLY A 170 8.03 -23.93 23.18
CA GLY A 170 6.76 -24.27 22.53
C GLY A 170 6.74 -23.89 21.06
N PRO A 171 5.66 -24.21 20.35
CA PRO A 171 5.50 -23.82 18.95
C PRO A 171 5.38 -22.29 18.85
N PHE A 172 5.88 -21.75 17.78
CA PHE A 172 5.81 -20.32 17.52
C PHE A 172 5.66 -19.98 16.04
N ILE A 173 5.18 -18.77 15.78
CA ILE A 173 5.14 -18.16 14.45
C ILE A 173 5.93 -16.84 14.53
N VAL A 174 6.79 -16.59 13.54
CA VAL A 174 7.48 -15.32 13.36
C VAL A 174 6.77 -14.55 12.26
N VAL A 175 6.37 -13.31 12.54
CA VAL A 175 5.67 -12.42 11.63
C VAL A 175 6.58 -11.28 11.24
N SER A 176 6.84 -11.14 9.95
CA SER A 176 7.57 -10.01 9.37
C SER A 176 6.66 -9.27 8.40
N GLY A 177 6.77 -7.97 8.33
CA GLY A 177 5.95 -7.12 7.45
C GLY A 177 5.55 -5.82 8.13
N HIS A 178 4.40 -5.25 7.72
CA HIS A 178 3.98 -3.91 8.14
C HIS A 178 2.51 -3.84 8.56
N ASP A 179 1.66 -4.80 8.16
CA ASP A 179 0.23 -4.73 8.38
C ASP A 179 -0.15 -5.15 9.81
N LEU A 180 -0.66 -4.19 10.58
CA LEU A 180 -1.13 -4.43 11.94
C LEU A 180 -2.49 -5.15 11.97
N ALA A 181 -3.32 -5.02 10.93
CA ALA A 181 -4.59 -5.72 10.82
C ALA A 181 -4.38 -7.23 10.66
N ASP A 182 -3.43 -7.63 9.80
CA ASP A 182 -3.04 -9.04 9.63
C ASP A 182 -2.48 -9.63 10.91
N LEU A 183 -1.63 -8.87 11.62
CA LEU A 183 -1.13 -9.30 12.93
C LEU A 183 -2.26 -9.47 13.94
N ALA A 184 -3.22 -8.54 14.00
CA ALA A 184 -4.37 -8.63 14.90
C ALA A 184 -5.19 -9.90 14.62
N GLN A 185 -5.50 -10.18 13.35
CA GLN A 185 -6.22 -11.39 12.96
C GLN A 185 -5.44 -12.66 13.32
N LEU A 186 -4.13 -12.68 13.13
CA LEU A 186 -3.30 -13.81 13.53
C LEU A 186 -3.33 -14.02 15.06
N LEU A 187 -3.25 -12.95 15.85
CA LEU A 187 -3.34 -13.01 17.29
C LEU A 187 -4.70 -13.57 17.75
N GLU A 188 -5.79 -13.13 17.14
CA GLU A 188 -7.13 -13.66 17.43
C GLU A 188 -7.25 -15.15 17.07
N GLN A 189 -6.77 -15.55 15.90
CA GLN A 189 -6.83 -16.94 15.44
C GLN A 189 -5.98 -17.91 16.27
N THR A 190 -4.93 -17.42 16.90
CA THR A 190 -3.98 -18.23 17.69
C THR A 190 -4.22 -18.16 19.19
N GLU A 191 -5.20 -17.36 19.65
CA GLU A 191 -5.53 -17.24 21.07
C GLU A 191 -5.91 -18.58 21.69
N GLY A 192 -5.31 -18.90 22.84
CA GLY A 192 -5.57 -20.16 23.55
C GLY A 192 -5.02 -21.43 22.89
N ARG A 193 -4.34 -21.33 21.73
CA ARG A 193 -3.80 -22.50 21.02
C ARG A 193 -2.39 -22.93 21.45
N GLY A 194 -1.79 -22.25 22.43
CA GLY A 194 -0.44 -22.54 22.91
C GLY A 194 0.68 -22.22 21.93
N ILE A 195 0.40 -21.32 20.96
CA ILE A 195 1.36 -20.87 19.97
C ILE A 195 1.87 -19.47 20.37
N ASN A 196 3.18 -19.27 20.42
CA ASN A 196 3.78 -17.96 20.68
C ASN A 196 3.93 -17.18 19.35
N ILE A 197 3.58 -15.92 19.36
CA ILE A 197 3.78 -15.04 18.21
C ILE A 197 4.94 -14.10 18.49
N TYR A 198 5.87 -14.03 17.56
CA TYR A 198 7.00 -13.12 17.58
C TYR A 198 6.92 -12.20 16.36
N THR A 199 7.11 -10.92 16.58
CA THR A 199 7.33 -10.00 15.47
C THR A 199 8.78 -10.04 15.02
N HIS A 200 9.04 -9.58 13.80
CA HIS A 200 10.38 -9.43 13.26
C HIS A 200 10.52 -8.06 12.61
N SER A 201 11.73 -7.46 12.71
CA SER A 201 12.09 -6.23 12.01
C SER A 201 11.07 -5.09 12.22
N GLU A 202 10.49 -4.58 11.15
CA GLU A 202 9.60 -3.41 11.12
C GLU A 202 8.25 -3.62 11.79
N MET A 203 7.91 -4.85 12.18
CA MET A 203 6.75 -5.14 13.04
C MET A 203 6.99 -4.86 14.52
N LEU A 204 8.20 -4.50 14.95
CA LEU A 204 8.51 -4.16 16.35
C LEU A 204 7.56 -3.11 16.96
N PRO A 205 7.17 -2.04 16.26
CA PRO A 205 6.23 -1.04 16.79
C PRO A 205 4.86 -1.60 17.22
N ALA A 206 4.44 -2.76 16.71
CA ALA A 206 3.18 -3.42 17.09
C ALA A 206 3.06 -3.63 18.61
N HIS A 207 4.17 -3.86 19.31
CA HIS A 207 4.20 -4.03 20.76
C HIS A 207 3.88 -2.76 21.55
N GLY A 208 3.88 -1.60 20.92
CA GLY A 208 3.46 -0.33 21.53
C GLY A 208 1.96 -0.14 21.55
N TYR A 209 1.21 -0.79 20.66
CA TYR A 209 -0.23 -0.61 20.54
C TYR A 209 -0.99 -1.43 21.59
N PRO A 210 -1.80 -0.78 22.46
CA PRO A 210 -2.54 -1.48 23.54
C PRO A 210 -3.44 -2.58 23.02
N GLY A 211 -4.10 -2.37 21.88
CA GLY A 211 -5.01 -3.33 21.25
C GLY A 211 -4.33 -4.63 20.80
N LEU A 212 -3.05 -4.58 20.46
CA LEU A 212 -2.24 -5.75 20.09
C LEU A 212 -1.52 -6.34 21.31
N LYS A 213 -0.96 -5.48 22.14
CA LYS A 213 -0.22 -5.90 23.34
C LYS A 213 -1.07 -6.63 24.38
N LYS A 214 -2.40 -6.48 24.37
CA LYS A 214 -3.32 -7.21 25.25
C LYS A 214 -3.23 -8.73 25.10
N HIS A 215 -2.76 -9.25 23.96
CA HIS A 215 -2.65 -10.67 23.71
C HIS A 215 -1.38 -11.25 24.39
N PRO A 216 -1.52 -12.13 25.40
CA PRO A 216 -0.36 -12.59 26.21
C PRO A 216 0.60 -13.50 25.41
N HIS A 217 0.16 -14.05 24.30
CA HIS A 217 0.96 -14.88 23.41
C HIS A 217 1.68 -14.08 22.30
N LEU A 218 1.53 -12.74 22.23
CA LEU A 218 2.45 -11.86 21.55
C LEU A 218 3.72 -11.77 22.39
N ALA A 219 4.64 -12.71 22.16
CA ALA A 219 5.67 -13.09 23.12
C ALA A 219 6.91 -12.18 23.10
N GLY A 220 7.23 -11.61 21.94
CA GLY A 220 8.42 -10.77 21.79
C GLY A 220 8.78 -10.45 20.35
N ASN A 221 9.97 -9.90 20.15
CA ASN A 221 10.52 -9.62 18.83
C ASN A 221 11.67 -10.59 18.53
N PHE A 222 11.65 -11.18 17.34
CA PHE A 222 12.62 -12.16 16.88
C PHE A 222 13.57 -11.52 15.88
N GLY A 223 14.73 -11.12 16.36
CA GLY A 223 15.82 -10.71 15.51
C GLY A 223 15.93 -9.20 15.25
N THR A 224 16.69 -8.89 14.21
CA THR A 224 17.18 -7.58 13.87
C THR A 224 16.42 -7.00 12.65
N ALA A 225 17.12 -6.65 11.58
CA ALA A 225 16.53 -6.17 10.34
C ALA A 225 16.28 -7.33 9.37
N TRP A 226 15.33 -7.15 8.46
CA TRP A 226 14.90 -8.19 7.52
C TRP A 226 16.03 -8.75 6.64
N GLN A 227 17.04 -7.94 6.30
CA GLN A 227 18.22 -8.39 5.55
C GLN A 227 19.09 -9.42 6.31
N SER A 228 18.87 -9.55 7.62
CA SER A 228 19.57 -10.53 8.48
C SER A 228 18.79 -11.83 8.70
N GLN A 229 17.68 -12.04 8.00
CA GLN A 229 16.83 -13.23 8.17
C GLN A 229 17.54 -14.56 7.88
N GLN A 230 18.59 -14.53 7.10
CA GLN A 230 19.31 -15.74 6.67
C GLN A 230 20.62 -16.00 7.45
N THR A 231 20.90 -15.17 8.43
CA THR A 231 22.05 -15.30 9.33
C THR A 231 21.63 -15.68 10.73
#